data_828be43cadfb07eedd0a8b3d6ea81619
#
_entry.id   828be43cadfb07eedd0a8b3d6ea81619
#
_cell.length_a   1.000
_cell.length_b   1.000
_cell.length_c   1.000
_cell.angle_alpha   90.00
_cell.angle_beta   90.00
_cell.angle_gamma   90.00
#
_symmetry.space_group_name_H-M   'P 1'
#
loop_
_entity.id
_entity.type
_entity.pdbx_description
1 polymer ?
#
loop_
_entity_poly.entity_id
_entity_poly.type
_entity_poly.pdbx_seq_one_letter_code
_entity_poly.pdbx_strand_id
1 'polypeptide(L)'
;MTRSYDLIVIGAGMAGVTAANKCAAQGWKVAIVDALPYGGTCALRGCDPKKILRRGAEIIDSARLMRGKGINDEGLSINWADLMRHKHGFTNPVPQNMEDSLTGNGIDTLHGVARFTDKTSIKTGGTPYQATHFLIATGARPRPLDFPGHEHLVDSTDFLDLDVLPPRILFVGGGFVSFEFAHICSRAGSGPVIIDRGPRPLKGFDPDLVELLITRGTEAGIALARSTTITAIEKSQSGYTVSVERSSEPETMEFDLVVHGAGRTPELSSLDLDAAGVDWDEHGVHVAAHLQSTTNPAVYAAGDSANTTGMPLTPVAVFEGNVAATNMLKGATIVPDYAGVPTAVFTIPGARRSGDARTGGQGPRHRRRCSLQRHQWLVLQLPDR
;
A
#
# COMPACT_ATOMS: atom_id res chain seq x y z
N MET A 1 33.30 17.55 8.46
CA MET A 1 32.73 17.50 9.83
C MET A 1 31.43 16.69 9.77
N THR A 2 31.28 15.69 10.63
CA THR A 2 30.06 14.91 10.75
C THR A 2 28.95 15.76 11.34
N ARG A 3 27.77 15.83 10.71
CA ARG A 3 26.61 16.52 11.27
C ARG A 3 25.92 15.64 12.31
N SER A 4 25.57 16.19 13.46
CA SER A 4 24.92 15.48 14.55
C SER A 4 23.48 15.96 14.76
N TYR A 5 22.57 15.01 15.07
CA TYR A 5 21.16 15.20 15.31
C TYR A 5 20.71 14.47 16.59
N ASP A 6 19.58 14.90 17.15
CA ASP A 6 18.91 14.13 18.20
C ASP A 6 18.17 12.93 17.61
N LEU A 7 17.58 13.13 16.39
CA LEU A 7 16.86 12.11 15.64
C LEU A 7 17.18 12.19 14.15
N ILE A 8 17.50 11.05 13.54
CA ILE A 8 17.44 10.88 12.10
C ILE A 8 16.31 9.91 11.77
N VAL A 9 15.37 10.36 10.93
CA VAL A 9 14.26 9.53 10.41
C VAL A 9 14.65 9.02 9.02
N ILE A 10 14.52 7.72 8.79
CA ILE A 10 14.82 7.08 7.50
C ILE A 10 13.49 6.67 6.85
N GLY A 11 13.07 7.43 5.83
CA GLY A 11 11.80 7.32 5.13
C GLY A 11 10.84 8.48 5.41
N ALA A 12 10.48 9.21 4.37
CA ALA A 12 9.56 10.36 4.41
C ALA A 12 8.09 9.97 4.09
N GLY A 13 7.72 8.76 4.52
CA GLY A 13 6.33 8.30 4.55
C GLY A 13 5.59 8.78 5.80
N MET A 14 4.33 8.32 5.95
CA MET A 14 3.44 8.82 7.00
C MET A 14 3.95 8.59 8.43
N ALA A 15 4.59 7.45 8.71
CA ALA A 15 5.19 7.20 10.02
C ALA A 15 6.36 8.14 10.30
N GLY A 16 7.27 8.27 9.34
CA GLY A 16 8.46 9.11 9.46
C GLY A 16 8.13 10.59 9.64
N VAL A 17 7.29 11.13 8.77
CA VAL A 17 6.85 12.55 8.82
C VAL A 17 6.14 12.86 10.14
N THR A 18 5.30 11.95 10.63
CA THR A 18 4.61 12.11 11.91
C THR A 18 5.60 12.20 13.07
N ALA A 19 6.57 11.29 13.12
CA ALA A 19 7.58 11.25 14.18
C ALA A 19 8.53 12.46 14.11
N ALA A 20 9.01 12.80 12.91
CA ALA A 20 9.90 13.94 12.69
C ALA A 20 9.28 15.24 13.21
N ASN A 21 8.05 15.55 12.77
CA ASN A 21 7.34 16.75 13.21
C ASN A 21 7.11 16.78 14.73
N LYS A 22 6.76 15.63 15.32
CA LYS A 22 6.53 15.56 16.77
C LYS A 22 7.79 15.80 17.57
N CYS A 23 8.93 15.25 17.17
CA CYS A 23 10.21 15.46 17.86
C CYS A 23 10.73 16.88 17.65
N ALA A 24 10.64 17.43 16.45
CA ALA A 24 11.02 18.82 16.16
C ALA A 24 10.20 19.82 16.98
N ALA A 25 8.89 19.60 17.12
CA ALA A 25 8.01 20.43 17.97
C ALA A 25 8.39 20.41 19.47
N GLN A 26 9.22 19.46 19.91
CA GLN A 26 9.78 19.39 21.27
C GLN A 26 11.23 19.93 21.35
N GLY A 27 11.68 20.61 20.28
CA GLY A 27 12.98 21.27 20.23
C GLY A 27 14.14 20.36 19.86
N TRP A 28 13.88 19.10 19.44
CA TRP A 28 14.94 18.24 18.94
C TRP A 28 15.46 18.69 17.60
N LYS A 29 16.75 18.53 17.38
CA LYS A 29 17.37 18.70 16.07
C LYS A 29 17.13 17.43 15.25
N VAL A 30 16.26 17.53 14.24
CA VAL A 30 15.79 16.41 13.46
C VAL A 30 16.26 16.51 12.01
N ALA A 31 16.69 15.38 11.44
CA ALA A 31 16.81 15.19 10.00
C ALA A 31 15.89 14.06 9.54
N ILE A 32 15.39 14.17 8.32
CA ILE A 32 14.66 13.12 7.64
C ILE A 32 15.32 12.83 6.29
N VAL A 33 15.50 11.55 5.95
CA VAL A 33 16.15 11.13 4.69
C VAL A 33 15.23 10.20 3.92
N ASP A 34 15.12 10.42 2.62
CA ASP A 34 14.46 9.47 1.70
C ASP A 34 15.24 9.34 0.40
N ALA A 35 15.24 8.15 -0.18
CA ALA A 35 15.80 7.88 -1.49
C ALA A 35 14.85 8.25 -2.63
N LEU A 36 13.57 8.36 -2.34
CA LEU A 36 12.48 8.69 -3.26
C LEU A 36 11.90 10.07 -2.95
N PRO A 37 11.09 10.65 -3.86
CA PRO A 37 10.39 11.90 -3.57
C PRO A 37 9.58 11.84 -2.28
N TYR A 38 9.61 12.92 -1.50
CA TYR A 38 8.93 13.04 -0.21
C TYR A 38 7.42 12.92 -0.35
N GLY A 39 6.78 12.16 0.56
CA GLY A 39 5.34 11.85 0.51
C GLY A 39 5.04 10.37 0.72
N GLY A 40 6.03 9.53 0.50
CA GLY A 40 5.92 8.08 0.69
C GLY A 40 4.88 7.41 -0.22
N THR A 41 4.57 6.17 0.09
CA THR A 41 3.63 5.36 -0.72
C THR A 41 2.22 5.94 -0.68
N CYS A 42 1.72 6.40 0.47
CA CYS A 42 0.32 6.82 0.61
C CYS A 42 -0.04 7.96 -0.34
N ALA A 43 0.71 9.04 -0.32
CA ALA A 43 0.38 10.26 -1.07
C ALA A 43 0.76 10.18 -2.56
N LEU A 44 1.81 9.42 -2.91
CA LEU A 44 2.37 9.42 -4.25
C LEU A 44 2.12 8.15 -5.06
N ARG A 45 2.12 6.98 -4.41
CA ARG A 45 2.21 5.67 -5.06
C ARG A 45 1.19 4.65 -4.54
N GLY A 46 0.15 5.12 -3.82
CA GLY A 46 -0.81 4.23 -3.17
C GLY A 46 -2.19 4.82 -2.97
N CYS A 47 -2.49 5.19 -1.72
CA CYS A 47 -3.86 5.52 -1.29
C CYS A 47 -4.49 6.66 -2.08
N ASP A 48 -3.80 7.80 -2.19
CA ASP A 48 -4.40 9.01 -2.74
C ASP A 48 -4.52 8.95 -4.26
N PRO A 49 -3.47 8.65 -5.05
CA PRO A 49 -3.60 8.52 -6.50
C PRO A 49 -4.64 7.47 -6.89
N LYS A 50 -4.65 6.31 -6.21
CA LYS A 50 -5.65 5.27 -6.46
C LYS A 50 -7.08 5.76 -6.20
N LYS A 51 -7.33 6.48 -5.09
CA LYS A 51 -8.67 6.99 -4.76
C LYS A 51 -9.16 8.02 -5.77
N ILE A 52 -8.26 8.83 -6.32
CA ILE A 52 -8.58 9.79 -7.38
C ILE A 52 -9.05 9.04 -8.63
N LEU A 53 -8.28 8.03 -9.09
CA LEU A 53 -8.67 7.21 -10.25
C LEU A 53 -9.98 6.44 -9.98
N ARG A 54 -10.10 5.87 -8.77
CA ARG A 54 -11.31 5.17 -8.35
C ARG A 54 -12.56 6.07 -8.41
N ARG A 55 -12.43 7.37 -8.14
CA ARG A 55 -13.57 8.30 -8.19
C ARG A 55 -14.18 8.38 -9.59
N GLY A 56 -13.36 8.39 -10.64
CA GLY A 56 -13.84 8.29 -12.03
C GLY A 56 -14.62 6.99 -12.28
N ALA A 57 -14.07 5.87 -11.83
CA ALA A 57 -14.70 4.57 -11.95
C ALA A 57 -16.03 4.46 -11.17
N GLU A 58 -16.13 5.08 -9.98
CA GLU A 58 -17.39 5.16 -9.21
C GLU A 58 -18.49 5.92 -9.94
N ILE A 59 -18.16 7.00 -10.63
CA ILE A 59 -19.11 7.79 -11.41
C ILE A 59 -19.70 6.93 -12.52
N ILE A 60 -18.86 6.21 -13.27
CA ILE A 60 -19.30 5.28 -14.32
C ILE A 60 -20.24 4.20 -13.74
N ASP A 61 -19.82 3.56 -12.65
CA ASP A 61 -20.60 2.49 -11.99
C ASP A 61 -21.96 3.02 -11.51
N SER A 62 -21.97 4.18 -10.88
CA SER A 62 -23.17 4.83 -10.36
C SER A 62 -24.15 5.18 -11.46
N ALA A 63 -23.67 5.71 -12.60
CA ALA A 63 -24.49 6.02 -13.74
C ALA A 63 -25.12 4.76 -14.35
N ARG A 64 -24.33 3.68 -14.52
CA ARG A 64 -24.80 2.39 -15.04
C ARG A 64 -25.89 1.78 -14.12
N LEU A 65 -25.78 1.90 -12.82
CA LEU A 65 -26.78 1.43 -11.85
C LEU A 65 -28.10 2.22 -11.92
N MET A 66 -28.06 3.44 -12.43
CA MET A 66 -29.21 4.32 -12.62
C MET A 66 -29.80 4.27 -14.03
N ARG A 67 -29.28 3.41 -14.92
CA ARG A 67 -29.83 3.20 -16.27
C ARG A 67 -31.29 2.79 -16.20
N GLY A 68 -32.14 3.46 -16.97
CA GLY A 68 -33.60 3.27 -16.93
C GLY A 68 -34.30 3.82 -15.68
N LYS A 69 -33.55 4.51 -14.80
CA LYS A 69 -34.08 5.14 -13.56
C LYS A 69 -33.85 6.66 -13.56
N GLY A 70 -33.89 7.27 -14.74
CA GLY A 70 -33.75 8.71 -14.91
C GLY A 70 -32.34 9.18 -15.30
N ILE A 71 -31.37 8.27 -15.44
CA ILE A 71 -30.02 8.57 -15.93
C ILE A 71 -29.84 7.87 -17.26
N ASN A 72 -29.42 8.63 -18.27
CA ASN A 72 -28.89 8.10 -19.51
C ASN A 72 -27.35 8.08 -19.41
N ASP A 73 -26.76 6.91 -19.55
CA ASP A 73 -25.32 6.69 -19.50
C ASP A 73 -24.70 6.36 -20.87
N GLU A 74 -25.45 6.55 -21.96
CA GLU A 74 -24.96 6.38 -23.34
C GLU A 74 -23.79 7.35 -23.61
N GLY A 75 -22.69 6.80 -24.12
CA GLY A 75 -21.47 7.56 -24.39
C GLY A 75 -20.65 7.96 -23.16
N LEU A 76 -21.09 7.62 -21.95
CA LEU A 76 -20.30 7.90 -20.74
C LEU A 76 -19.11 6.95 -20.65
N SER A 77 -17.91 7.53 -20.71
CA SER A 77 -16.65 6.80 -20.67
C SER A 77 -15.60 7.56 -19.86
N ILE A 78 -14.53 6.87 -19.48
CA ILE A 78 -13.34 7.48 -18.87
C ILE A 78 -12.34 7.77 -20.00
N ASN A 79 -11.95 9.02 -20.16
CA ASN A 79 -10.72 9.37 -20.86
C ASN A 79 -9.57 9.17 -19.88
N TRP A 80 -8.78 8.11 -20.08
CA TRP A 80 -7.71 7.75 -19.15
C TRP A 80 -6.65 8.82 -19.02
N ALA A 81 -6.19 9.40 -20.14
CA ALA A 81 -5.18 10.45 -20.15
C ALA A 81 -5.61 11.70 -19.36
N ASP A 82 -6.88 12.09 -19.49
CA ASP A 82 -7.44 13.22 -18.74
C ASP A 82 -7.57 12.91 -17.25
N LEU A 83 -7.98 11.69 -16.91
CA LEU A 83 -8.08 11.23 -15.53
C LEU A 83 -6.69 11.14 -14.86
N MET A 84 -5.67 10.68 -15.58
CA MET A 84 -4.27 10.67 -15.13
C MET A 84 -3.73 12.09 -14.93
N ARG A 85 -4.02 13.00 -15.85
CA ARG A 85 -3.65 14.43 -15.70
C ARG A 85 -4.31 15.05 -14.46
N HIS A 86 -5.58 14.73 -14.23
CA HIS A 86 -6.28 15.14 -13.00
C HIS A 86 -5.59 14.57 -11.75
N LYS A 87 -5.24 13.28 -11.73
CA LYS A 87 -4.48 12.65 -10.64
C LYS A 87 -3.14 13.37 -10.42
N HIS A 88 -2.39 13.64 -11.49
CA HIS A 88 -1.10 14.33 -11.40
C HIS A 88 -1.21 15.74 -10.81
N GLY A 89 -2.32 16.44 -11.04
CA GLY A 89 -2.59 17.74 -10.41
C GLY A 89 -2.59 17.68 -8.87
N PHE A 90 -2.89 16.53 -8.29
CA PHE A 90 -2.83 16.31 -6.84
C PHE A 90 -1.49 15.75 -6.37
N THR A 91 -0.88 14.83 -7.13
CA THR A 91 0.31 14.12 -6.68
C THR A 91 1.61 14.87 -6.94
N ASN A 92 1.74 15.59 -8.06
CA ASN A 92 2.97 16.27 -8.44
C ASN A 92 3.43 17.36 -7.45
N PRO A 93 2.54 18.15 -6.82
CA PRO A 93 2.96 19.15 -5.83
C PRO A 93 3.38 18.56 -4.48
N VAL A 94 3.03 17.30 -4.19
CA VAL A 94 3.21 16.71 -2.84
C VAL A 94 4.66 16.70 -2.38
N PRO A 95 5.66 16.29 -3.18
CA PRO A 95 7.05 16.26 -2.71
C PRO A 95 7.54 17.62 -2.23
N GLN A 96 7.37 18.66 -3.04
CA GLN A 96 7.82 20.01 -2.69
C GLN A 96 7.05 20.57 -1.48
N ASN A 97 5.72 20.42 -1.47
CA ASN A 97 4.90 20.89 -0.35
C ASN A 97 5.29 20.21 0.96
N MET A 98 5.65 18.91 0.91
CA MET A 98 6.09 18.19 2.11
C MET A 98 7.46 18.64 2.58
N GLU A 99 8.41 18.85 1.68
CA GLU A 99 9.72 19.38 2.02
C GLU A 99 9.64 20.81 2.59
N ASP A 100 8.84 21.67 1.98
CA ASP A 100 8.61 23.03 2.47
C ASP A 100 7.99 23.03 3.88
N SER A 101 7.06 22.10 4.13
CA SER A 101 6.45 21.93 5.45
C SER A 101 7.46 21.43 6.49
N LEU A 102 8.29 20.46 6.14
CA LEU A 102 9.32 19.90 7.03
C LEU A 102 10.39 20.96 7.36
N THR A 103 10.92 21.65 6.35
CA THR A 103 11.93 22.70 6.53
C THR A 103 11.35 23.90 7.28
N GLY A 104 10.09 24.26 7.03
CA GLY A 104 9.37 25.27 7.79
C GLY A 104 9.21 24.94 9.28
N ASN A 105 9.23 23.66 9.63
CA ASN A 105 9.23 23.15 11.00
C ASN A 105 10.65 22.92 11.57
N GLY A 106 11.71 23.38 10.87
CA GLY A 106 13.10 23.28 11.33
C GLY A 106 13.70 21.88 11.19
N ILE A 107 13.14 21.05 10.32
CA ILE A 107 13.64 19.69 10.04
C ILE A 107 14.53 19.72 8.80
N ASP A 108 15.76 19.21 8.91
CA ASP A 108 16.67 19.09 7.76
C ASP A 108 16.21 17.94 6.84
N THR A 109 16.00 18.22 5.55
CA THR A 109 15.65 17.23 4.53
C THR A 109 16.90 16.73 3.82
N LEU A 110 17.08 15.42 3.74
CA LEU A 110 18.23 14.75 3.13
C LEU A 110 17.75 13.80 2.03
N HIS A 111 18.45 13.79 0.89
CA HIS A 111 18.10 12.94 -0.24
C HIS A 111 19.13 11.84 -0.46
N GLY A 112 18.66 10.64 -0.75
CA GLY A 112 19.46 9.48 -1.13
C GLY A 112 19.27 8.29 -0.21
N VAL A 113 19.89 7.18 -0.60
CA VAL A 113 19.85 5.92 0.15
C VAL A 113 20.64 6.07 1.43
N ALA A 114 19.99 5.91 2.57
CA ALA A 114 20.65 5.84 3.86
C ALA A 114 21.20 4.43 4.10
N ARG A 115 22.44 4.34 4.62
CA ARG A 115 23.07 3.09 5.08
C ARG A 115 23.70 3.30 6.43
N PHE A 116 23.46 2.41 7.36
CA PHE A 116 24.19 2.41 8.63
C PHE A 116 25.67 2.08 8.38
N THR A 117 26.54 2.78 9.09
CA THR A 117 27.99 2.53 9.11
C THR A 117 28.46 2.01 10.45
N ASP A 118 27.69 2.25 11.49
CA ASP A 118 27.81 1.74 12.84
C ASP A 118 26.48 1.93 13.60
N LYS A 119 26.49 1.65 14.92
CA LYS A 119 25.28 1.68 15.77
C LYS A 119 24.60 3.04 15.89
N THR A 120 25.30 4.14 15.59
CA THR A 120 24.87 5.53 15.81
C THR A 120 25.17 6.44 14.62
N SER A 121 25.54 5.88 13.47
CA SER A 121 25.90 6.65 12.28
C SER A 121 25.30 6.04 11.01
N ILE A 122 24.88 6.92 10.12
CA ILE A 122 24.50 6.58 8.74
C ILE A 122 25.32 7.37 7.73
N LYS A 123 25.31 6.89 6.49
CA LYS A 123 25.84 7.60 5.33
C LYS A 123 24.76 7.72 4.27
N THR A 124 24.59 8.92 3.71
CA THR A 124 23.74 9.16 2.53
C THR A 124 24.41 10.15 1.59
N GLY A 125 24.32 9.93 0.28
CA GLY A 125 25.01 10.75 -0.72
C GLY A 125 26.51 10.92 -0.49
N GLY A 126 27.17 9.92 0.12
CA GLY A 126 28.60 9.98 0.47
C GLY A 126 28.90 10.73 1.78
N THR A 127 27.96 11.43 2.39
CA THR A 127 28.12 12.24 3.60
C THR A 127 27.75 11.42 4.85
N PRO A 128 28.59 11.43 5.90
CA PRO A 128 28.27 10.79 7.18
C PRO A 128 27.43 11.70 8.08
N TYR A 129 26.49 11.09 8.81
CA TYR A 129 25.62 11.72 9.79
C TYR A 129 25.53 10.87 11.05
N GLN A 130 25.42 11.49 12.20
CA GLN A 130 25.29 10.83 13.51
C GLN A 130 23.99 11.27 14.19
N ALA A 131 23.39 10.39 14.97
CA ALA A 131 22.26 10.75 15.82
C ALA A 131 22.23 9.96 17.10
N THR A 132 21.55 10.54 18.11
CA THR A 132 21.21 9.85 19.36
C THR A 132 20.15 8.79 19.13
N HIS A 133 19.19 9.07 18.25
CA HIS A 133 18.10 8.16 17.89
C HIS A 133 17.94 8.04 16.37
N PHE A 134 17.50 6.88 15.93
CA PHE A 134 17.07 6.62 14.55
C PHE A 134 15.66 6.07 14.54
N LEU A 135 14.86 6.51 13.57
CA LEU A 135 13.58 5.88 13.26
C LEU A 135 13.63 5.28 11.86
N ILE A 136 13.53 3.96 11.76
CA ILE A 136 13.35 3.26 10.49
C ILE A 136 11.87 3.30 10.13
N ALA A 137 11.52 4.01 9.06
CA ALA A 137 10.16 4.22 8.54
C ALA A 137 10.13 4.09 7.00
N THR A 138 10.94 3.19 6.47
CA THR A 138 11.15 2.97 5.03
C THR A 138 9.96 2.32 4.33
N GLY A 139 8.98 1.84 5.09
CA GLY A 139 7.78 1.23 4.54
C GLY A 139 8.04 -0.14 3.93
N ALA A 140 7.36 -0.44 2.84
CA ALA A 140 7.44 -1.72 2.16
C ALA A 140 7.54 -1.56 0.64
N ARG A 141 8.09 -2.59 -0.03
CA ARG A 141 8.22 -2.73 -1.49
C ARG A 141 7.45 -3.96 -1.99
N PRO A 142 7.20 -4.11 -3.29
CA PRO A 142 6.68 -5.36 -3.84
C PRO A 142 7.52 -6.56 -3.41
N ARG A 143 6.86 -7.65 -3.03
CA ARG A 143 7.54 -8.89 -2.66
C ARG A 143 8.24 -9.46 -3.88
N PRO A 144 9.51 -9.87 -3.81
CA PRO A 144 10.16 -10.60 -4.90
C PRO A 144 9.36 -11.85 -5.28
N LEU A 145 9.26 -12.12 -6.57
CA LEU A 145 8.64 -13.31 -7.12
C LEU A 145 9.73 -14.18 -7.77
N ASP A 146 9.56 -15.49 -7.69
CA ASP A 146 10.55 -16.46 -8.14
C ASP A 146 9.92 -17.36 -9.22
N PHE A 147 9.79 -16.81 -10.44
CA PHE A 147 9.46 -17.55 -11.66
C PHE A 147 10.05 -16.83 -12.88
N PRO A 148 10.38 -17.54 -13.98
CA PRO A 148 10.93 -16.95 -15.19
C PRO A 148 10.05 -15.82 -15.75
N GLY A 149 10.64 -14.65 -16.03
CA GLY A 149 9.94 -13.50 -16.58
C GLY A 149 9.26 -12.61 -15.54
N HIS A 150 9.48 -12.84 -14.23
CA HIS A 150 8.95 -11.99 -13.16
C HIS A 150 9.39 -10.52 -13.29
N GLU A 151 10.52 -10.27 -13.94
CA GLU A 151 11.05 -8.92 -14.21
C GLU A 151 10.19 -8.11 -15.19
N HIS A 152 9.26 -8.74 -15.89
CA HIS A 152 8.32 -8.09 -16.80
C HIS A 152 7.09 -7.51 -16.09
N LEU A 153 6.91 -7.80 -14.80
CA LEU A 153 5.81 -7.21 -14.05
C LEU A 153 6.09 -5.75 -13.74
N VAL A 154 5.08 -4.91 -13.98
CA VAL A 154 5.06 -3.56 -13.42
C VAL A 154 4.49 -3.60 -12.02
N ASP A 155 4.94 -2.71 -11.15
CA ASP A 155 4.40 -2.61 -9.80
C ASP A 155 3.21 -1.63 -9.72
N SER A 156 2.70 -1.43 -8.51
CA SER A 156 1.59 -0.49 -8.26
C SER A 156 1.97 0.97 -8.53
N THR A 157 3.25 1.32 -8.45
CA THR A 157 3.75 2.66 -8.75
C THR A 157 3.68 2.92 -10.23
N ASP A 158 4.22 1.99 -11.03
CA ASP A 158 4.21 2.08 -12.49
C ASP A 158 2.77 2.09 -13.03
N PHE A 159 1.90 1.22 -12.47
CA PHE A 159 0.49 1.19 -12.84
C PHE A 159 -0.22 2.54 -12.61
N LEU A 160 0.08 3.20 -11.50
CA LEU A 160 -0.50 4.51 -11.17
C LEU A 160 0.06 5.66 -12.01
N ASP A 161 1.06 5.40 -12.86
CA ASP A 161 1.66 6.38 -13.77
C ASP A 161 1.51 6.00 -15.26
N LEU A 162 0.64 5.04 -15.59
CA LEU A 162 0.38 4.64 -16.97
C LEU A 162 -0.28 5.77 -17.79
N ASP A 163 0.39 6.22 -18.82
CA ASP A 163 -0.16 7.21 -19.77
C ASP A 163 -1.35 6.65 -20.55
N VAL A 164 -1.29 5.36 -20.89
CA VAL A 164 -2.33 4.65 -21.65
C VAL A 164 -2.73 3.40 -20.88
N LEU A 165 -4.03 3.19 -20.74
CA LEU A 165 -4.58 1.99 -20.14
C LEU A 165 -4.72 0.90 -21.21
N PRO A 166 -3.98 -0.22 -21.12
CA PRO A 166 -4.08 -1.30 -22.10
C PRO A 166 -5.41 -2.05 -22.02
N PRO A 167 -5.87 -2.67 -23.11
CA PRO A 167 -7.14 -3.41 -23.14
C PRO A 167 -7.10 -4.72 -22.32
N ARG A 168 -5.97 -5.45 -22.27
CA ARG A 168 -5.85 -6.74 -21.60
C ARG A 168 -4.82 -6.65 -20.48
N ILE A 169 -5.25 -6.68 -19.23
CA ILE A 169 -4.38 -6.50 -18.07
C ILE A 169 -4.49 -7.71 -17.15
N LEU A 170 -3.34 -8.30 -16.82
CA LEU A 170 -3.24 -9.32 -15.79
C LEU A 170 -2.79 -8.71 -14.47
N PHE A 171 -3.49 -9.02 -13.40
CA PHE A 171 -3.07 -8.76 -12.02
C PHE A 171 -2.65 -10.06 -11.34
N VAL A 172 -1.40 -10.11 -10.86
CA VAL A 172 -0.82 -11.28 -10.20
C VAL A 172 -1.03 -11.18 -8.70
N GLY A 173 -1.79 -12.13 -8.13
CA GLY A 173 -2.14 -12.21 -6.71
C GLY A 173 -3.53 -11.66 -6.38
N GLY A 174 -4.27 -12.38 -5.53
CA GLY A 174 -5.63 -12.04 -5.09
C GLY A 174 -5.70 -11.07 -3.91
N GLY A 175 -4.75 -10.12 -3.83
CA GLY A 175 -4.69 -9.10 -2.80
C GLY A 175 -5.52 -7.85 -3.13
N PHE A 176 -5.54 -6.90 -2.18
CA PHE A 176 -6.30 -5.65 -2.33
C PHE A 176 -5.82 -4.80 -3.52
N VAL A 177 -4.52 -4.78 -3.83
CA VAL A 177 -3.96 -4.02 -4.97
C VAL A 177 -4.61 -4.49 -6.27
N SER A 178 -4.60 -5.80 -6.53
CA SER A 178 -5.19 -6.39 -7.74
C SER A 178 -6.69 -6.10 -7.84
N PHE A 179 -7.43 -6.31 -6.76
CA PHE A 179 -8.87 -6.07 -6.76
C PHE A 179 -9.22 -4.61 -6.99
N GLU A 180 -8.56 -3.68 -6.31
CA GLU A 180 -8.83 -2.25 -6.44
C GLU A 180 -8.54 -1.74 -7.86
N PHE A 181 -7.38 -2.13 -8.42
CA PHE A 181 -7.00 -1.72 -9.77
C PHE A 181 -7.87 -2.38 -10.85
N ALA A 182 -8.20 -3.67 -10.71
CA ALA A 182 -9.10 -4.35 -11.63
C ALA A 182 -10.48 -3.67 -11.70
N HIS A 183 -11.01 -3.21 -10.55
CA HIS A 183 -12.27 -2.47 -10.51
C HIS A 183 -12.18 -1.09 -11.20
N ILE A 184 -11.03 -0.42 -11.15
CA ILE A 184 -10.77 0.82 -11.88
C ILE A 184 -10.68 0.54 -13.37
N CYS A 185 -9.86 -0.43 -13.79
CA CYS A 185 -9.63 -0.81 -15.19
C CYS A 185 -10.92 -1.21 -15.91
N SER A 186 -11.72 -2.06 -15.26
CA SER A 186 -12.99 -2.52 -15.84
C SER A 186 -13.95 -1.37 -16.15
N ARG A 187 -14.01 -0.33 -15.31
CA ARG A 187 -14.85 0.86 -15.56
C ARG A 187 -14.24 1.79 -16.59
N ALA A 188 -12.92 1.74 -16.73
CA ALA A 188 -12.19 2.50 -17.75
C ALA A 188 -12.15 1.80 -19.13
N GLY A 189 -12.77 0.62 -19.26
CA GLY A 189 -12.92 -0.07 -20.54
C GLY A 189 -11.90 -1.18 -20.84
N SER A 190 -11.01 -1.51 -19.88
CA SER A 190 -10.11 -2.66 -20.02
C SER A 190 -10.78 -3.96 -19.55
N GLY A 191 -10.24 -5.11 -19.99
CA GLY A 191 -10.60 -6.45 -19.56
C GLY A 191 -9.59 -7.00 -18.53
N PRO A 192 -9.70 -6.68 -17.24
CA PRO A 192 -8.78 -7.16 -16.25
C PRO A 192 -9.02 -8.62 -15.86
N VAL A 193 -7.92 -9.36 -15.70
CA VAL A 193 -7.90 -10.72 -15.16
C VAL A 193 -7.08 -10.71 -13.87
N ILE A 194 -7.56 -11.36 -12.83
CA ILE A 194 -6.81 -11.58 -11.58
C ILE A 194 -6.46 -13.05 -11.50
N ILE A 195 -5.19 -13.39 -11.31
CA ILE A 195 -4.75 -14.76 -11.02
C ILE A 195 -4.29 -14.84 -9.57
N ASP A 196 -4.86 -15.79 -8.81
CA ASP A 196 -4.42 -16.09 -7.45
C ASP A 196 -4.09 -17.59 -7.31
N ARG A 197 -2.89 -17.88 -6.80
CA ARG A 197 -2.45 -19.25 -6.50
C ARG A 197 -3.30 -19.91 -5.40
N GLY A 198 -3.94 -19.10 -4.56
CA GLY A 198 -4.79 -19.59 -3.49
C GLY A 198 -6.24 -19.78 -3.93
N PRO A 199 -6.99 -20.62 -3.19
CA PRO A 199 -8.42 -20.83 -3.45
C PRO A 199 -9.27 -19.63 -3.01
N ARG A 200 -8.76 -18.77 -2.12
CA ARG A 200 -9.51 -17.66 -1.53
C ARG A 200 -8.70 -16.37 -1.59
N PRO A 201 -9.09 -15.40 -2.42
CA PRO A 201 -8.49 -14.07 -2.43
C PRO A 201 -8.95 -13.26 -1.20
N LEU A 202 -8.36 -12.08 -0.99
CA LEU A 202 -8.68 -11.14 0.09
C LEU A 202 -8.81 -11.83 1.46
N LYS A 203 -7.87 -12.70 1.81
CA LYS A 203 -7.89 -13.60 2.99
C LYS A 203 -8.21 -12.91 4.31
N GLY A 204 -7.94 -11.60 4.42
CA GLY A 204 -8.23 -10.79 5.59
C GLY A 204 -9.70 -10.40 5.76
N PHE A 205 -10.57 -10.66 4.77
CA PHE A 205 -11.98 -10.26 4.77
C PHE A 205 -12.91 -11.47 4.97
N ASP A 206 -14.16 -11.18 5.34
CA ASP A 206 -15.19 -12.20 5.51
C ASP A 206 -15.43 -12.93 4.18
N PRO A 207 -15.40 -14.28 4.16
CA PRO A 207 -15.55 -15.07 2.93
C PRO A 207 -16.82 -14.78 2.14
N ASP A 208 -17.96 -14.61 2.83
CA ASP A 208 -19.24 -14.38 2.16
C ASP A 208 -19.27 -13.01 1.48
N LEU A 209 -18.66 -12.00 2.10
CA LEU A 209 -18.49 -10.68 1.48
C LEU A 209 -17.54 -10.71 0.29
N VAL A 210 -16.49 -11.53 0.36
CA VAL A 210 -15.53 -11.69 -0.74
C VAL A 210 -16.20 -12.36 -1.93
N GLU A 211 -17.00 -13.42 -1.74
CA GLU A 211 -17.74 -14.07 -2.83
C GLU A 211 -18.77 -13.14 -3.46
N LEU A 212 -19.46 -12.32 -2.65
CA LEU A 212 -20.37 -11.30 -3.18
C LEU A 212 -19.62 -10.24 -4.00
N LEU A 213 -18.43 -9.83 -3.55
CA LEU A 213 -17.58 -8.88 -4.28
C LEU A 213 -17.09 -9.49 -5.62
N ILE A 214 -16.72 -10.78 -5.63
CA ILE A 214 -16.31 -11.50 -6.84
C ILE A 214 -17.46 -11.57 -7.83
N THR A 215 -18.67 -11.90 -7.38
CA THR A 215 -19.88 -11.92 -8.24
C THR A 215 -20.09 -10.54 -8.90
N ARG A 216 -20.00 -9.47 -8.12
CA ARG A 216 -20.12 -8.09 -8.65
C ARG A 216 -18.96 -7.71 -9.57
N GLY A 217 -17.75 -8.20 -9.29
CA GLY A 217 -16.59 -8.04 -10.17
C GLY A 217 -16.81 -8.71 -11.52
N THR A 218 -17.31 -9.94 -11.52
CA THR A 218 -17.63 -10.71 -12.74
C THR A 218 -18.70 -10.01 -13.59
N GLU A 219 -19.77 -9.52 -12.95
CA GLU A 219 -20.81 -8.70 -13.62
C GLU A 219 -20.23 -7.43 -14.27
N ALA A 220 -19.15 -6.92 -13.71
CA ALA A 220 -18.42 -5.76 -14.22
C ALA A 220 -17.33 -6.11 -15.25
N GLY A 221 -17.17 -7.38 -15.63
CA GLY A 221 -16.18 -7.82 -16.62
C GLY A 221 -14.79 -8.10 -16.04
N ILE A 222 -14.67 -8.33 -14.74
CA ILE A 222 -13.41 -8.76 -14.09
C ILE A 222 -13.38 -10.27 -14.05
N ALA A 223 -12.38 -10.90 -14.68
CA ALA A 223 -12.16 -12.34 -14.57
C ALA A 223 -11.26 -12.66 -13.36
N LEU A 224 -11.55 -13.77 -12.67
CA LEU A 224 -10.75 -14.26 -11.55
C LEU A 224 -10.42 -15.74 -11.73
N ALA A 225 -9.15 -16.07 -11.83
CA ALA A 225 -8.61 -17.42 -11.84
C ALA A 225 -8.02 -17.75 -10.46
N ARG A 226 -8.75 -18.53 -9.66
CA ARG A 226 -8.31 -19.05 -8.35
C ARG A 226 -7.56 -20.37 -8.52
N SER A 227 -6.73 -20.72 -7.53
CA SER A 227 -5.92 -21.96 -7.53
C SER A 227 -5.13 -22.12 -8.82
N THR A 228 -4.59 -21.00 -9.32
CA THR A 228 -3.85 -20.92 -10.57
C THR A 228 -2.47 -20.34 -10.29
N THR A 229 -1.42 -21.04 -10.66
CA THR A 229 -0.04 -20.62 -10.46
C THR A 229 0.56 -20.14 -11.77
N ILE A 230 1.22 -19.01 -11.77
CA ILE A 230 2.01 -18.53 -12.91
C ILE A 230 3.34 -19.28 -12.89
N THR A 231 3.69 -19.89 -14.02
CA THR A 231 4.93 -20.66 -14.19
C THR A 231 5.99 -19.91 -15.00
N ALA A 232 5.59 -19.06 -15.93
CA ALA A 232 6.50 -18.20 -16.69
C ALA A 232 5.75 -17.00 -17.30
N ILE A 233 6.50 -15.93 -17.62
CA ILE A 233 6.04 -14.81 -18.44
C ILE A 233 7.09 -14.59 -19.53
N GLU A 234 6.66 -14.56 -20.78
CA GLU A 234 7.52 -14.31 -21.94
C GLU A 234 7.01 -13.07 -22.69
N LYS A 235 7.94 -12.22 -23.12
CA LYS A 235 7.60 -11.07 -23.96
C LYS A 235 7.24 -11.56 -25.36
N SER A 236 6.07 -11.18 -25.85
CA SER A 236 5.60 -11.47 -27.22
C SER A 236 5.68 -10.23 -28.12
N GLN A 237 5.32 -10.36 -29.38
CA GLN A 237 5.28 -9.22 -30.33
C GLN A 237 4.21 -8.17 -29.94
N SER A 238 3.15 -8.59 -29.25
CA SER A 238 1.98 -7.76 -28.92
C SER A 238 1.72 -7.62 -27.43
N GLY A 239 2.71 -7.94 -26.58
CA GLY A 239 2.56 -7.89 -25.13
C GLY A 239 3.30 -9.03 -24.43
N TYR A 240 2.60 -9.85 -23.67
CA TYR A 240 3.16 -10.92 -22.84
C TYR A 240 2.35 -12.20 -22.96
N THR A 241 3.03 -13.32 -23.20
CA THR A 241 2.47 -14.67 -23.07
C THR A 241 2.71 -15.14 -21.64
N VAL A 242 1.66 -15.43 -20.90
CA VAL A 242 1.72 -15.89 -19.51
C VAL A 242 1.35 -17.37 -19.47
N SER A 243 2.29 -18.19 -19.02
CA SER A 243 2.10 -19.61 -18.78
C SER A 243 1.58 -19.83 -17.36
N VAL A 244 0.53 -20.60 -17.22
CA VAL A 244 -0.10 -20.90 -15.93
C VAL A 244 -0.35 -22.39 -15.79
N GLU A 245 -0.48 -22.84 -14.55
CA GLU A 245 -0.91 -24.18 -14.19
C GLU A 245 -2.18 -24.09 -13.32
N ARG A 246 -3.23 -24.78 -13.76
CA ARG A 246 -4.48 -24.92 -13.04
C ARG A 246 -4.85 -26.40 -12.96
N SER A 247 -5.03 -26.90 -11.75
CA SER A 247 -5.34 -28.34 -11.53
C SER A 247 -4.36 -29.29 -12.22
N SER A 248 -3.06 -28.91 -12.28
CA SER A 248 -1.98 -29.61 -12.98
C SER A 248 -2.10 -29.60 -14.51
N GLU A 249 -2.98 -28.81 -15.08
CA GLU A 249 -3.09 -28.62 -16.53
C GLU A 249 -2.40 -27.30 -16.92
N PRO A 250 -1.44 -27.32 -17.86
CA PRO A 250 -0.78 -26.13 -18.38
C PRO A 250 -1.72 -25.37 -19.34
N GLU A 251 -1.74 -24.06 -19.20
CA GLU A 251 -2.51 -23.15 -20.04
C GLU A 251 -1.66 -21.91 -20.36
N THR A 252 -1.89 -21.26 -21.50
CA THR A 252 -1.25 -19.98 -21.85
C THR A 252 -2.28 -18.91 -22.10
N MET A 253 -1.97 -17.66 -21.70
CA MET A 253 -2.84 -16.50 -21.84
C MET A 253 -2.04 -15.30 -22.35
N GLU A 254 -2.67 -14.43 -23.15
CA GLU A 254 -2.04 -13.24 -23.73
C GLU A 254 -2.53 -11.96 -23.07
N PHE A 255 -1.59 -11.11 -22.65
CA PHE A 255 -1.87 -9.82 -22.02
C PHE A 255 -1.00 -8.71 -22.60
N ASP A 256 -1.50 -7.48 -22.53
CA ASP A 256 -0.75 -6.29 -22.93
C ASP A 256 0.08 -5.72 -21.76
N LEU A 257 -0.34 -6.03 -20.52
CA LEU A 257 0.32 -5.59 -19.29
C LEU A 257 0.15 -6.65 -18.19
N VAL A 258 1.20 -6.86 -17.41
CA VAL A 258 1.18 -7.73 -16.22
C VAL A 258 1.57 -6.92 -14.99
N VAL A 259 0.71 -6.89 -13.97
CA VAL A 259 0.82 -6.04 -12.79
C VAL A 259 1.03 -6.88 -11.53
N HIS A 260 2.02 -6.51 -10.72
CA HIS A 260 2.33 -7.15 -9.45
C HIS A 260 1.34 -6.75 -8.36
N GLY A 261 0.55 -7.70 -7.87
CA GLY A 261 -0.35 -7.58 -6.72
C GLY A 261 -0.17 -8.70 -5.69
N ALA A 262 0.96 -9.44 -5.74
CA ALA A 262 1.22 -10.64 -4.95
C ALA A 262 1.82 -10.39 -3.56
N GLY A 263 1.63 -9.18 -3.02
CA GLY A 263 2.04 -8.80 -1.69
C GLY A 263 3.25 -7.87 -1.64
N ARG A 264 3.57 -7.44 -0.43
CA ARG A 264 4.65 -6.50 -0.12
C ARG A 264 5.53 -7.07 0.98
N THR A 265 6.76 -6.59 1.06
CA THR A 265 7.75 -6.92 2.09
C THR A 265 8.40 -5.63 2.60
N PRO A 266 8.84 -5.56 3.86
CA PRO A 266 9.55 -4.40 4.39
C PRO A 266 10.74 -3.98 3.52
N GLU A 267 10.94 -2.68 3.31
CA GLU A 267 12.08 -2.14 2.56
C GLU A 267 13.25 -1.87 3.51
N LEU A 268 14.07 -2.89 3.74
CA LEU A 268 15.18 -2.84 4.70
C LEU A 268 16.52 -3.17 4.05
N SER A 269 16.51 -3.74 2.84
CA SER A 269 17.68 -4.32 2.19
C SER A 269 18.80 -3.33 1.91
N SER A 270 18.48 -2.04 1.77
CA SER A 270 19.45 -1.00 1.47
C SER A 270 20.13 -0.41 2.71
N LEU A 271 19.64 -0.72 3.93
CA LEU A 271 20.02 -0.01 5.16
C LEU A 271 21.32 -0.49 5.82
N ASP A 272 21.79 -1.71 5.52
CA ASP A 272 22.93 -2.35 6.22
C ASP A 272 22.70 -2.42 7.74
N LEU A 273 21.60 -3.08 8.13
CA LEU A 273 21.16 -3.17 9.52
C LEU A 273 22.12 -3.98 10.41
N ASP A 274 22.90 -4.87 9.84
CA ASP A 274 23.94 -5.61 10.53
C ASP A 274 25.02 -4.69 11.09
N ALA A 275 25.43 -3.65 10.33
CA ALA A 275 26.36 -2.63 10.80
C ALA A 275 25.80 -1.84 12.01
N ALA A 276 24.48 -1.65 12.06
CA ALA A 276 23.80 -1.03 13.18
C ALA A 276 23.59 -1.98 14.37
N GLY A 277 23.79 -3.28 14.21
CA GLY A 277 23.44 -4.31 15.21
C GLY A 277 21.94 -4.36 15.46
N VAL A 278 21.14 -4.25 14.40
CA VAL A 278 19.68 -4.28 14.46
C VAL A 278 19.16 -5.58 13.88
N ASP A 279 18.46 -6.36 14.70
CA ASP A 279 17.82 -7.60 14.25
C ASP A 279 16.56 -7.33 13.43
N TRP A 280 16.42 -8.09 12.35
CA TRP A 280 15.31 -8.00 11.40
C TRP A 280 15.06 -9.31 10.68
N ASP A 281 13.87 -9.45 10.07
CA ASP A 281 13.51 -10.57 9.21
C ASP A 281 12.60 -10.11 8.04
N GLU A 282 11.96 -11.05 7.35
CA GLU A 282 11.03 -10.79 6.25
C GLU A 282 9.74 -10.05 6.70
N HIS A 283 9.48 -9.95 8.00
CA HIS A 283 8.34 -9.24 8.58
C HIS A 283 8.69 -7.83 9.06
N GLY A 284 9.98 -7.48 9.16
CA GLY A 284 10.44 -6.16 9.54
C GLY A 284 11.53 -6.15 10.61
N VAL A 285 11.85 -4.95 11.10
CA VAL A 285 12.76 -4.75 12.23
C VAL A 285 12.13 -5.34 13.49
N HIS A 286 12.89 -6.18 14.20
CA HIS A 286 12.44 -6.73 15.49
C HIS A 286 12.38 -5.63 16.55
N VAL A 287 11.17 -5.31 16.99
CA VAL A 287 10.92 -4.28 18.00
C VAL A 287 10.28 -4.83 19.25
N ALA A 288 10.63 -4.23 20.38
CA ALA A 288 9.93 -4.43 21.65
C ALA A 288 8.54 -3.74 21.60
N ALA A 289 7.73 -3.96 22.61
CA ALA A 289 6.37 -3.41 22.69
C ALA A 289 6.28 -1.87 22.53
N HIS A 290 7.38 -1.16 22.78
CA HIS A 290 7.48 0.30 22.69
C HIS A 290 8.03 0.80 21.34
N LEU A 291 8.11 -0.09 20.34
CA LEU A 291 8.64 0.16 18.99
C LEU A 291 10.15 0.44 18.93
N GLN A 292 10.90 0.19 20.01
CA GLN A 292 12.36 0.24 20.06
C GLN A 292 12.93 -1.09 19.57
N SER A 293 14.02 -1.07 18.80
CA SER A 293 14.74 -2.28 18.40
C SER A 293 15.12 -3.13 19.62
N THR A 294 15.00 -4.44 19.48
CA THR A 294 15.34 -5.39 20.54
C THR A 294 16.84 -5.48 20.80
N THR A 295 17.68 -5.04 19.87
CA THR A 295 19.15 -5.22 19.90
C THR A 295 19.94 -3.92 19.86
N ASN A 296 19.37 -2.81 19.31
CA ASN A 296 20.01 -1.50 19.33
C ASN A 296 19.07 -0.46 19.96
N PRO A 297 19.33 0.01 21.19
CA PRO A 297 18.45 0.95 21.89
C PRO A 297 18.37 2.34 21.27
N ALA A 298 19.29 2.71 20.37
CA ALA A 298 19.23 3.96 19.62
C ALA A 298 18.23 3.90 18.45
N VAL A 299 17.76 2.71 18.05
CA VAL A 299 16.94 2.49 16.86
C VAL A 299 15.51 2.16 17.25
N TYR A 300 14.57 2.81 16.58
CA TYR A 300 13.13 2.55 16.59
C TYR A 300 12.67 2.19 15.17
N ALA A 301 11.55 1.49 15.05
CA ALA A 301 10.92 1.28 13.74
C ALA A 301 9.41 1.48 13.84
N ALA A 302 8.78 1.93 12.73
CA ALA A 302 7.34 2.21 12.66
C ALA A 302 6.79 2.03 11.24
N GLY A 303 5.52 1.68 11.14
CA GLY A 303 4.83 1.37 9.88
C GLY A 303 5.28 0.04 9.29
N ASP A 304 5.14 -0.11 7.97
CA ASP A 304 5.35 -1.38 7.27
C ASP A 304 6.79 -1.94 7.38
N SER A 305 7.75 -1.16 7.90
CA SER A 305 9.13 -1.59 8.17
C SER A 305 9.34 -2.23 9.54
N ALA A 306 8.37 -2.13 10.46
CA ALA A 306 8.44 -2.68 11.81
C ALA A 306 7.70 -4.03 11.92
N ASN A 307 8.32 -5.02 12.57
CA ASN A 307 7.66 -6.28 12.88
C ASN A 307 6.77 -6.11 14.11
N THR A 308 5.53 -5.71 13.86
CA THR A 308 4.48 -5.52 14.88
C THR A 308 3.25 -6.37 14.54
N THR A 309 2.29 -6.42 15.46
CA THR A 309 0.97 -7.03 15.20
C THR A 309 0.02 -6.06 14.47
N GLY A 310 0.47 -4.81 14.20
CA GLY A 310 -0.26 -3.81 13.46
C GLY A 310 -0.43 -4.21 12.00
N MET A 311 -1.57 -3.83 11.41
CA MET A 311 -1.78 -4.04 9.98
C MET A 311 -0.99 -3.00 9.17
N PRO A 312 -0.46 -3.36 7.98
CA PRO A 312 0.26 -2.42 7.10
C PRO A 312 -0.72 -1.42 6.46
N LEU A 313 -1.15 -0.44 7.23
CA LEU A 313 -2.12 0.58 6.87
C LEU A 313 -1.60 1.98 7.21
N THR A 314 -1.89 2.96 6.37
CA THR A 314 -1.49 4.36 6.61
C THR A 314 -1.89 4.88 8.01
N PRO A 315 -3.12 4.66 8.52
CA PRO A 315 -3.47 5.11 9.88
C PRO A 315 -2.63 4.42 10.96
N VAL A 316 -2.27 3.16 10.78
CA VAL A 316 -1.40 2.42 11.70
C VAL A 316 0.02 3.01 11.66
N ALA A 317 0.54 3.28 10.48
CA ALA A 317 1.87 3.90 10.33
C ALA A 317 1.94 5.28 11.02
N VAL A 318 0.92 6.14 10.87
CA VAL A 318 0.80 7.42 11.60
C VAL A 318 0.77 7.20 13.11
N PHE A 319 -0.03 6.25 13.56
CA PHE A 319 -0.16 5.92 14.98
C PHE A 319 1.17 5.41 15.57
N GLU A 320 1.83 4.47 14.90
CA GLU A 320 3.13 3.94 15.32
C GLU A 320 4.22 5.01 15.30
N GLY A 321 4.28 5.87 14.27
CA GLY A 321 5.19 7.01 14.23
C GLY A 321 5.01 7.96 15.42
N ASN A 322 3.76 8.20 15.81
CA ASN A 322 3.43 8.99 16.99
C ASN A 322 3.85 8.31 18.29
N VAL A 323 3.64 6.98 18.43
CA VAL A 323 4.05 6.18 19.59
C VAL A 323 5.57 6.14 19.70
N ALA A 324 6.27 5.83 18.61
CA ALA A 324 7.74 5.80 18.58
C ALA A 324 8.34 7.15 19.01
N ALA A 325 7.84 8.26 18.44
CA ALA A 325 8.27 9.60 18.82
C ALA A 325 8.01 9.90 20.32
N THR A 326 6.85 9.49 20.85
CA THR A 326 6.55 9.67 22.28
C THR A 326 7.55 8.90 23.15
N ASN A 327 7.84 7.65 22.77
CA ASN A 327 8.76 6.79 23.52
C ASN A 327 10.21 7.27 23.43
N MET A 328 10.64 7.83 22.32
CA MET A 328 11.93 8.51 22.21
C MET A 328 12.03 9.74 23.13
N LEU A 329 10.98 10.56 23.17
CA LEU A 329 10.93 11.81 23.95
C LEU A 329 10.79 11.60 25.46
N LYS A 330 10.07 10.56 25.90
CA LYS A 330 9.64 10.38 27.30
C LYS A 330 10.12 9.07 27.94
N GLY A 331 10.89 8.27 27.20
CA GLY A 331 11.18 6.89 27.58
C GLY A 331 10.03 5.93 27.21
N ALA A 332 10.25 4.65 27.41
CA ALA A 332 9.33 3.56 27.05
C ALA A 332 8.03 3.60 27.88
N THR A 333 7.10 4.45 27.51
CA THR A 333 5.87 4.74 28.28
C THR A 333 4.58 4.30 27.61
N ILE A 334 4.58 4.14 26.26
CA ILE A 334 3.37 3.82 25.49
C ILE A 334 3.58 2.56 24.65
N VAL A 335 2.63 1.64 24.75
CA VAL A 335 2.52 0.46 23.88
C VAL A 335 1.37 0.70 22.90
N PRO A 336 1.55 0.50 21.59
CA PRO A 336 0.47 0.67 20.62
C PRO A 336 -0.62 -0.40 20.83
N ASP A 337 -1.88 0.05 20.85
CA ASP A 337 -3.06 -0.81 20.87
C ASP A 337 -3.69 -0.84 19.46
N TYR A 338 -3.71 -2.00 18.82
CA TYR A 338 -4.25 -2.20 17.48
C TYR A 338 -5.70 -2.73 17.47
N ALA A 339 -6.34 -2.84 18.65
CA ALA A 339 -7.70 -3.33 18.74
C ALA A 339 -8.67 -2.43 17.93
N GLY A 340 -9.53 -3.06 17.14
CA GLY A 340 -10.58 -2.35 16.40
C GLY A 340 -10.13 -1.52 15.20
N VAL A 341 -8.87 -1.61 14.76
CA VAL A 341 -8.40 -0.90 13.56
C VAL A 341 -9.26 -1.27 12.34
N PRO A 342 -9.92 -0.28 11.69
CA PRO A 342 -10.77 -0.54 10.55
C PRO A 342 -9.92 -0.78 9.29
N THR A 343 -10.35 -1.74 8.48
CA THR A 343 -9.72 -2.06 7.19
C THR A 343 -10.75 -1.97 6.07
N ALA A 344 -10.35 -1.44 4.92
CA ALA A 344 -11.18 -1.34 3.74
C ALA A 344 -10.42 -1.76 2.48
N VAL A 345 -11.15 -2.39 1.56
CA VAL A 345 -10.73 -2.55 0.16
C VAL A 345 -11.59 -1.59 -0.67
N PHE A 346 -10.92 -0.73 -1.41
CA PHE A 346 -11.55 0.34 -2.19
C PHE A 346 -11.98 -0.13 -3.58
N THR A 347 -12.58 -1.31 -3.63
CA THR A 347 -13.28 -1.82 -4.82
C THR A 347 -14.58 -1.05 -5.09
N ILE A 348 -15.33 -1.41 -6.13
CA ILE A 348 -16.63 -0.84 -6.47
C ILE A 348 -17.64 -2.00 -6.61
N PRO A 349 -18.51 -2.23 -5.60
CA PRO A 349 -18.60 -1.57 -4.31
C PRO A 349 -17.40 -1.83 -3.39
N GLY A 350 -17.15 -0.92 -2.43
CA GLY A 350 -16.08 -1.10 -1.45
C GLY A 350 -16.46 -2.09 -0.34
N ALA A 351 -15.48 -2.91 0.11
CA ALA A 351 -15.64 -3.79 1.26
C ALA A 351 -14.91 -3.23 2.49
N ARG A 352 -15.52 -3.34 3.68
CA ARG A 352 -14.97 -2.84 4.94
C ARG A 352 -15.11 -3.89 6.03
N ARG A 353 -14.13 -3.89 6.95
CA ARG A 353 -14.23 -4.64 8.22
C ARG A 353 -13.71 -3.79 9.37
N SER A 354 -14.19 -4.08 10.59
CA SER A 354 -13.59 -3.64 11.84
C SER A 354 -13.61 -4.80 12.83
N GLY A 355 -12.59 -4.90 13.68
CA GLY A 355 -12.40 -6.04 14.59
C GLY A 355 -11.78 -7.28 13.92
N ASP A 356 -11.70 -8.39 14.67
CA ASP A 356 -11.02 -9.61 14.22
C ASP A 356 -11.74 -10.30 13.06
N ALA A 357 -10.97 -10.93 12.16
CA ALA A 357 -11.53 -11.76 11.11
C ALA A 357 -12.25 -12.99 11.71
N ARG A 358 -13.33 -13.46 11.05
CA ARG A 358 -13.90 -14.77 11.36
C ARG A 358 -12.84 -15.85 11.05
N THR A 359 -12.17 -16.33 12.07
CA THR A 359 -11.54 -17.64 12.03
C THR A 359 -12.64 -18.65 12.34
N GLY A 360 -12.77 -19.72 11.57
CA GLY A 360 -13.86 -20.71 11.69
C GLY A 360 -13.85 -21.53 13.00
N GLY A 361 -13.77 -20.87 14.16
CA GLY A 361 -13.82 -21.43 15.49
C GLY A 361 -14.81 -20.66 16.35
N GLN A 362 -15.55 -21.39 17.18
CA GLN A 362 -16.52 -20.88 18.16
C GLN A 362 -15.77 -20.10 19.24
N GLY A 363 -15.71 -18.76 19.12
CA GLY A 363 -15.24 -17.84 20.16
C GLY A 363 -16.34 -16.83 20.53
N PRO A 364 -16.26 -16.12 21.67
CA PRO A 364 -17.31 -15.24 22.16
C PRO A 364 -17.69 -14.18 21.12
N ARG A 365 -18.98 -13.96 20.97
CA ARG A 365 -19.60 -13.07 19.98
C ARG A 365 -19.33 -11.60 20.28
N HIS A 366 -18.13 -11.09 19.98
CA HIS A 366 -17.99 -9.65 19.77
C HIS A 366 -18.68 -9.31 18.46
N ARG A 367 -19.63 -8.36 18.49
CA ARG A 367 -20.41 -7.93 17.32
C ARG A 367 -19.45 -7.38 16.26
N ARG A 368 -19.16 -8.21 15.26
CA ARG A 368 -18.33 -7.88 14.10
C ARG A 368 -19.19 -7.13 13.09
N ARG A 369 -18.74 -5.97 12.66
CA ARG A 369 -19.39 -5.25 11.56
C ARG A 369 -18.55 -5.45 10.31
N CYS A 370 -18.99 -6.36 9.43
CA CYS A 370 -18.53 -6.43 8.05
C CYS A 370 -19.62 -5.83 7.17
N SER A 371 -19.28 -4.94 6.26
CA SER A 371 -20.24 -4.37 5.32
C SER A 371 -19.63 -4.18 3.95
N LEU A 372 -20.39 -4.51 2.91
CA LEU A 372 -20.14 -4.05 1.56
C LEU A 372 -20.66 -2.60 1.48
N GLN A 373 -19.83 -1.67 1.04
CA GLN A 373 -20.27 -0.30 0.84
C GLN A 373 -21.11 -0.27 -0.44
N ARG A 374 -22.41 -0.29 -0.28
CA ARG A 374 -23.32 0.01 -1.38
C ARG A 374 -23.37 1.53 -1.53
N HIS A 375 -22.97 2.07 -2.67
CA HIS A 375 -23.24 3.46 -3.03
C HIS A 375 -24.74 3.72 -3.30
N GLN A 376 -25.57 2.81 -2.91
CA GLN A 376 -27.03 2.82 -3.08
C GLN A 376 -27.78 3.48 -1.92
N TRP A 377 -27.13 4.17 -1.06
CA TRP A 377 -27.68 4.70 0.17
C TRP A 377 -28.96 5.50 0.06
N LEU A 378 -29.16 6.22 -1.05
CA LEU A 378 -30.35 7.05 -1.23
C LEU A 378 -31.45 6.39 -2.08
N VAL A 379 -31.15 5.30 -2.79
CA VAL A 379 -32.10 4.71 -3.75
C VAL A 379 -32.69 3.39 -3.26
N LEU A 380 -32.07 2.72 -2.30
CA LEU A 380 -32.49 1.39 -1.82
C LEU A 380 -33.21 1.38 -0.47
N GLN A 381 -33.50 2.53 0.12
CA GLN A 381 -34.40 2.60 1.27
C GLN A 381 -35.88 2.71 0.86
N LEU A 382 -36.18 2.70 -0.41
CA LEU A 382 -37.58 2.53 -0.85
C LEU A 382 -37.87 1.02 -0.84
N PRO A 383 -38.87 0.57 -0.03
CA PRO A 383 -39.30 -0.81 -0.09
C PRO A 383 -39.81 -1.12 -1.50
N ASP A 384 -39.50 -2.32 -1.98
CA ASP A 384 -40.13 -2.87 -3.18
C ASP A 384 -41.64 -2.77 -2.99
N ARG A 385 -42.28 -1.95 -3.81
CA ARG A 385 -43.71 -1.95 -4.04
C ARG A 385 -43.97 -2.44 -5.43
#